data_2dbc2bb89255f29649439dda0677664f
#
_entry.id   2dbc2bb89255f29649439dda0677664f
#
_cell.length_a   1.000
_cell.length_b   1.000
_cell.length_c   1.000
_cell.angle_alpha   90.00
_cell.angle_beta   90.00
_cell.angle_gamma   90.00
#
_symmetry.space_group_name_H-M   'P 1'
#
loop_
_entity.id
_entity.type
_entity.pdbx_description
1 polymer ?
#
loop_
_entity_poly.entity_id
_entity_poly.type
_entity_poly.pdbx_seq_one_letter_code
_entity_poly.pdbx_strand_id
1 'polypeptide(L)'
;MKALHLARVAALTGVCLAAGWVQAQDVTGAGATFPAPLYSKWADAYHRATGVKINYQSVGSGAGLRQIRGKTVDFGASDMPLTEAELAKDGLMQFPTVIGGVVPVVNVKGISPGQLKLTGAVLGDIYLGKVTKWNDPAIAALNAGVALPDAAIAVVRRADGSGTTFIFT
;
A
#
# COMPACT_ATOMS: atom_id res chain seq x y z
N MET A 1 -32.56 40.47 -44.03
CA MET A 1 -33.06 39.68 -42.85
C MET A 1 -32.59 38.17 -42.91
N LYS A 2 -32.66 37.50 -44.06
CA LYS A 2 -32.23 36.07 -44.16
C LYS A 2 -30.75 35.80 -43.89
N ALA A 3 -29.83 36.69 -44.28
CA ALA A 3 -28.41 36.54 -44.04
C ALA A 3 -28.01 36.63 -42.56
N LEU A 4 -28.72 37.44 -41.79
CA LEU A 4 -28.45 37.59 -40.34
C LEU A 4 -28.89 36.37 -39.53
N HIS A 5 -29.95 35.65 -39.96
CA HIS A 5 -30.37 34.41 -39.34
C HIS A 5 -29.42 33.25 -39.63
N LEU A 6 -28.87 33.11 -40.83
CA LEU A 6 -27.86 32.12 -41.16
C LEU A 6 -26.57 32.30 -40.35
N ALA A 7 -26.10 33.55 -40.17
CA ALA A 7 -24.91 33.80 -39.36
C ALA A 7 -25.09 33.46 -37.87
N ARG A 8 -26.31 33.71 -37.31
CA ARG A 8 -26.61 33.37 -35.92
C ARG A 8 -26.74 31.84 -35.71
N VAL A 9 -27.29 31.11 -36.64
CA VAL A 9 -27.39 29.64 -36.57
C VAL A 9 -26.00 29.00 -36.68
N ALA A 10 -25.13 29.49 -37.58
CA ALA A 10 -23.77 29.04 -37.71
C ALA A 10 -22.91 29.31 -36.45
N ALA A 11 -23.12 30.45 -35.77
CA ALA A 11 -22.42 30.76 -34.52
C ALA A 11 -22.87 29.89 -33.35
N LEU A 12 -24.15 29.55 -33.26
CA LEU A 12 -24.69 28.66 -32.21
C LEU A 12 -24.23 27.18 -32.41
N THR A 13 -24.13 26.72 -33.66
CA THR A 13 -23.63 25.36 -33.96
C THR A 13 -22.13 25.23 -33.70
N GLY A 14 -21.35 26.30 -33.93
CA GLY A 14 -19.91 26.33 -33.63
C GLY A 14 -19.58 26.28 -32.14
N VAL A 15 -20.42 26.87 -31.28
CA VAL A 15 -20.23 26.82 -29.82
C VAL A 15 -20.55 25.43 -29.24
N CYS A 16 -21.51 24.69 -29.80
CA CYS A 16 -21.80 23.32 -29.34
C CYS A 16 -20.73 22.29 -29.75
N LEU A 17 -19.98 22.52 -30.84
CA LEU A 17 -18.89 21.64 -31.26
C LEU A 17 -17.58 21.87 -30.49
N ALA A 18 -17.46 23.02 -29.81
CA ALA A 18 -16.33 23.34 -28.95
C ALA A 18 -16.49 22.84 -27.49
N ALA A 19 -17.58 22.14 -27.15
CA ALA A 19 -17.66 21.33 -25.94
C ALA A 19 -16.69 20.15 -26.10
N GLY A 20 -15.39 20.46 -26.01
CA GLY A 20 -14.31 19.51 -26.07
C GLY A 20 -14.61 18.37 -25.12
N TRP A 21 -14.39 17.18 -25.57
CA TRP A 21 -14.42 15.97 -24.77
C TRP A 21 -13.45 16.18 -23.60
N VAL A 22 -13.99 16.51 -22.43
CA VAL A 22 -13.20 16.49 -21.19
C VAL A 22 -12.92 15.02 -20.98
N GLN A 23 -11.82 14.55 -21.55
CA GLN A 23 -11.32 13.23 -21.29
C GLN A 23 -10.92 13.22 -19.82
N ALA A 24 -11.58 12.42 -19.02
CA ALA A 24 -11.24 12.27 -17.62
C ALA A 24 -9.78 11.84 -17.54
N GLN A 25 -8.96 12.66 -16.89
CA GLN A 25 -7.53 12.38 -16.74
C GLN A 25 -7.36 11.12 -15.89
N ASP A 26 -6.56 10.17 -16.39
CA ASP A 26 -6.18 8.99 -15.63
C ASP A 26 -5.42 9.42 -14.37
N VAL A 27 -5.66 8.72 -13.25
CA VAL A 27 -5.04 9.01 -11.96
C VAL A 27 -3.95 7.99 -11.69
N THR A 28 -2.77 8.45 -11.31
CA THR A 28 -1.63 7.60 -10.99
C THR A 28 -1.31 7.64 -9.50
N GLY A 29 -1.02 6.49 -8.94
CA GLY A 29 -0.62 6.35 -7.53
C GLY A 29 0.51 5.36 -7.35
N ALA A 30 1.25 5.49 -6.24
CA ALA A 30 2.31 4.55 -5.91
C ALA A 30 2.49 4.43 -4.40
N GLY A 31 2.99 3.28 -3.93
CA GLY A 31 3.36 3.16 -2.53
C GLY A 31 3.15 1.81 -1.90
N ALA A 32 2.57 1.79 -0.70
CA ALA A 32 2.40 0.63 0.15
C ALA A 32 1.89 -0.60 -0.59
N THR A 33 2.41 -1.76 -0.23
CA THR A 33 2.12 -3.02 -0.93
C THR A 33 0.88 -3.72 -0.39
N PHE A 34 0.58 -3.58 0.91
CA PHE A 34 -0.52 -4.32 1.51
C PHE A 34 -1.92 -3.93 0.98
N PRO A 35 -2.22 -2.65 0.64
CA PRO A 35 -3.54 -2.27 0.16
C PRO A 35 -3.74 -2.54 -1.34
N ALA A 36 -2.68 -2.90 -2.09
CA ALA A 36 -2.71 -3.03 -3.54
C ALA A 36 -3.84 -3.95 -4.07
N PRO A 37 -4.12 -5.13 -3.47
CA PRO A 37 -5.22 -5.97 -3.94
C PRO A 37 -6.60 -5.31 -3.82
N LEU A 38 -6.80 -4.48 -2.79
CA LEU A 38 -8.04 -3.74 -2.58
C LEU A 38 -8.12 -2.54 -3.52
N TYR A 39 -7.01 -1.80 -3.66
CA TYR A 39 -6.93 -0.66 -4.58
C TYR A 39 -7.19 -1.08 -6.03
N SER A 40 -6.69 -2.24 -6.46
CA SER A 40 -6.98 -2.78 -7.79
C SER A 40 -8.49 -2.99 -7.99
N LYS A 41 -9.17 -3.59 -7.01
CA LYS A 41 -10.63 -3.78 -7.08
C LYS A 41 -11.39 -2.46 -7.09
N TRP A 42 -10.97 -1.49 -6.29
CA TRP A 42 -11.58 -0.15 -6.29
C TRP A 42 -11.35 0.58 -7.60
N ALA A 43 -10.13 0.50 -8.16
CA ALA A 43 -9.80 1.08 -9.46
C ALA A 43 -10.68 0.53 -10.58
N ASP A 44 -10.86 -0.80 -10.62
CA ASP A 44 -11.74 -1.45 -11.60
C ASP A 44 -13.21 -1.02 -11.43
N ALA A 45 -13.70 -0.96 -10.20
CA ALA A 45 -15.08 -0.55 -9.93
C ALA A 45 -15.30 0.93 -10.30
N TYR A 46 -14.35 1.79 -9.95
CA TYR A 46 -14.40 3.21 -10.27
C TYR A 46 -14.34 3.47 -11.77
N HIS A 47 -13.44 2.76 -12.47
CA HIS A 47 -13.36 2.86 -13.93
C HIS A 47 -14.67 2.45 -14.61
N ARG A 48 -15.30 1.37 -14.17
CA ARG A 48 -16.63 0.97 -14.72
C ARG A 48 -17.72 2.02 -14.47
N ALA A 49 -17.66 2.72 -13.35
CA ALA A 49 -18.67 3.71 -12.97
C ALA A 49 -18.46 5.08 -13.64
N THR A 50 -17.20 5.47 -13.89
CA THR A 50 -16.85 6.86 -14.27
C THR A 50 -16.09 6.98 -15.58
N GLY A 51 -15.51 5.89 -16.09
CA GLY A 51 -14.60 5.90 -17.23
C GLY A 51 -13.16 6.33 -16.87
N VAL A 52 -12.90 6.82 -15.64
CA VAL A 52 -11.56 7.24 -15.18
C VAL A 52 -10.74 6.02 -14.79
N LYS A 53 -9.52 5.90 -15.28
CA LYS A 53 -8.58 4.86 -14.87
C LYS A 53 -7.76 5.32 -13.68
N ILE A 54 -7.54 4.41 -12.73
CA ILE A 54 -6.61 4.59 -11.63
C ILE A 54 -5.50 3.55 -11.78
N ASN A 55 -4.27 4.00 -11.96
CA ASN A 55 -3.10 3.14 -12.06
C ASN A 55 -2.29 3.21 -10.76
N TYR A 56 -2.28 2.14 -9.99
CA TYR A 56 -1.55 2.06 -8.73
C TYR A 56 -0.33 1.15 -8.83
N GLN A 57 0.83 1.68 -8.46
CA GLN A 57 2.10 0.96 -8.45
C GLN A 57 2.48 0.54 -7.02
N SER A 58 2.47 -0.77 -6.77
CA SER A 58 2.82 -1.37 -5.48
C SER A 58 4.34 -1.49 -5.35
N VAL A 59 5.01 -0.42 -4.92
CA VAL A 59 6.48 -0.27 -4.88
C VAL A 59 7.06 -0.07 -3.47
N GLY A 60 6.22 -0.16 -2.44
CA GLY A 60 6.55 0.08 -1.05
C GLY A 60 6.38 1.53 -0.61
N SER A 61 6.07 1.72 0.69
CA SER A 61 5.74 3.04 1.28
C SER A 61 6.82 4.08 1.04
N GLY A 62 8.09 3.71 1.21
CA GLY A 62 9.20 4.65 1.01
C GLY A 62 9.34 5.14 -0.44
N ALA A 63 9.08 4.27 -1.44
CA ALA A 63 9.08 4.67 -2.83
C ALA A 63 7.86 5.55 -3.16
N GLY A 64 6.68 5.22 -2.61
CA GLY A 64 5.47 6.03 -2.75
C GLY A 64 5.65 7.45 -2.23
N LEU A 65 6.22 7.59 -1.02
CA LEU A 65 6.52 8.90 -0.44
C LEU A 65 7.50 9.72 -1.30
N ARG A 66 8.54 9.09 -1.85
CA ARG A 66 9.45 9.79 -2.77
C ARG A 66 8.75 10.27 -4.03
N GLN A 67 7.86 9.45 -4.60
CA GLN A 67 7.16 9.79 -5.84
C GLN A 67 6.16 10.93 -5.63
N ILE A 68 5.37 10.90 -4.54
CA ILE A 68 4.42 11.99 -4.27
C ILE A 68 5.13 13.30 -3.93
N ARG A 69 6.22 13.28 -3.17
CA ARG A 69 7.08 14.44 -2.93
C ARG A 69 7.71 14.99 -4.21
N GLY A 70 8.10 14.10 -5.12
CA GLY A 70 8.63 14.45 -6.45
C GLY A 70 7.56 14.85 -7.46
N LYS A 71 6.28 14.81 -7.08
CA LYS A 71 5.13 15.13 -7.95
C LYS A 71 5.08 14.30 -9.23
N THR A 72 5.54 13.03 -9.17
CA THR A 72 5.52 12.08 -10.29
C THR A 72 4.29 11.20 -10.29
N VAL A 73 3.47 11.29 -9.24
CA VAL A 73 2.16 10.62 -9.09
C VAL A 73 1.17 11.58 -8.45
N ASP A 74 -0.12 11.32 -8.64
CA ASP A 74 -1.21 12.14 -8.10
C ASP A 74 -1.48 11.82 -6.62
N PHE A 75 -1.23 10.57 -6.19
CA PHE A 75 -1.32 10.17 -4.78
C PHE A 75 -0.23 9.18 -4.39
N GLY A 76 0.17 9.22 -3.13
CA GLY A 76 1.06 8.25 -2.52
C GLY A 76 0.34 7.46 -1.43
N ALA A 77 0.64 6.16 -1.28
CA ALA A 77 0.15 5.38 -0.15
C ALA A 77 1.31 4.93 0.75
N SER A 78 1.11 5.04 2.06
CA SER A 78 2.11 4.68 3.06
C SER A 78 1.46 4.06 4.28
N ASP A 79 2.09 3.04 4.85
CA ASP A 79 1.70 2.47 6.14
C ASP A 79 2.32 3.31 7.30
N MET A 80 3.35 4.10 6.99
CA MET A 80 3.95 5.05 7.92
C MET A 80 3.26 6.42 7.77
N PRO A 81 2.62 6.96 8.81
CA PRO A 81 2.07 8.30 8.75
C PRO A 81 3.21 9.34 8.69
N LEU A 82 2.98 10.44 7.99
CA LEU A 82 3.83 11.61 8.04
C LEU A 82 3.44 12.48 9.24
N THR A 83 4.39 13.19 9.80
CA THR A 83 4.14 14.20 10.83
C THR A 83 3.47 15.43 10.21
N GLU A 84 2.78 16.24 11.02
CA GLU A 84 2.17 17.49 10.55
C GLU A 84 3.20 18.44 9.94
N ALA A 85 4.41 18.49 10.50
CA ALA A 85 5.50 19.32 9.98
C ALA A 85 5.95 18.86 8.59
N GLU A 86 6.04 17.56 8.35
CA GLU A 86 6.37 17.00 7.02
C GLU A 86 5.26 17.27 6.02
N LEU A 87 4.01 17.08 6.41
CA LEU A 87 2.85 17.35 5.55
C LEU A 87 2.80 18.82 5.13
N ALA A 88 2.98 19.75 6.08
CA ALA A 88 3.00 21.18 5.81
C ALA A 88 4.18 21.57 4.91
N LYS A 89 5.38 21.03 5.17
CA LYS A 89 6.57 21.28 4.36
C LYS A 89 6.41 20.83 2.92
N ASP A 90 5.81 19.66 2.72
CA ASP A 90 5.68 19.03 1.40
C ASP A 90 4.38 19.45 0.69
N GLY A 91 3.50 20.22 1.34
CA GLY A 91 2.20 20.63 0.81
C GLY A 91 1.26 19.45 0.59
N LEU A 92 1.34 18.45 1.47
CA LEU A 92 0.57 17.21 1.37
C LEU A 92 -0.54 17.15 2.43
N MET A 93 -1.56 16.37 2.14
CA MET A 93 -2.62 15.94 3.04
C MET A 93 -2.58 14.43 3.16
N GLN A 94 -2.93 13.87 4.32
CA GLN A 94 -3.07 12.41 4.48
C GLN A 94 -4.38 12.06 5.18
N PHE A 95 -4.92 10.89 4.82
CA PHE A 95 -6.12 10.34 5.44
C PHE A 95 -6.07 8.80 5.41
N PRO A 96 -6.71 8.11 6.37
CA PRO A 96 -6.75 6.66 6.38
C PRO A 96 -7.66 6.12 5.27
N THR A 97 -7.23 5.05 4.60
CA THR A 97 -8.00 4.39 3.53
C THR A 97 -8.30 2.94 3.84
N VAL A 98 -7.33 2.20 4.36
CA VAL A 98 -7.41 0.76 4.58
C VAL A 98 -6.76 0.41 5.90
N ILE A 99 -7.35 -0.50 6.65
CA ILE A 99 -6.77 -1.08 7.85
C ILE A 99 -6.45 -2.56 7.60
N GLY A 100 -5.32 -3.03 8.14
CA GLY A 100 -4.90 -4.43 8.07
C GLY A 100 -4.04 -4.80 9.27
N GLY A 101 -3.84 -6.10 9.46
CA GLY A 101 -2.96 -6.63 10.51
C GLY A 101 -1.57 -6.96 9.97
N VAL A 102 -0.55 -6.77 10.81
CA VAL A 102 0.81 -7.31 10.58
C VAL A 102 0.96 -8.56 11.44
N VAL A 103 1.25 -9.68 10.80
CA VAL A 103 1.38 -10.97 11.48
C VAL A 103 2.67 -11.67 11.06
N PRO A 104 3.39 -12.35 11.99
CA PRO A 104 4.50 -13.21 11.64
C PRO A 104 3.97 -14.46 10.94
N VAL A 105 4.57 -14.82 9.82
CA VAL A 105 4.29 -16.05 9.08
C VAL A 105 5.45 -17.00 9.25
N VAL A 106 5.19 -18.24 9.66
CA VAL A 106 6.20 -19.25 9.87
C VAL A 106 5.99 -20.44 8.94
N ASN A 107 7.08 -21.00 8.43
CA ASN A 107 7.09 -22.26 7.67
C ASN A 107 7.97 -23.27 8.39
N VAL A 108 7.38 -24.01 9.32
CA VAL A 108 8.07 -24.97 10.18
C VAL A 108 7.42 -26.34 10.01
N LYS A 109 8.21 -27.34 9.62
CA LYS A 109 7.72 -28.70 9.41
C LYS A 109 7.14 -29.25 10.72
N GLY A 110 5.94 -29.81 10.65
CA GLY A 110 5.27 -30.42 11.81
C GLY A 110 4.51 -29.45 12.71
N ILE A 111 4.49 -28.16 12.37
CA ILE A 111 3.74 -27.14 13.10
C ILE A 111 2.50 -26.74 12.28
N SER A 112 1.34 -26.83 12.90
CA SER A 112 0.06 -26.42 12.30
C SER A 112 -0.18 -24.91 12.46
N PRO A 113 -0.98 -24.29 11.57
CA PRO A 113 -1.38 -22.89 11.73
C PRO A 113 -1.97 -22.59 13.11
N GLY A 114 -1.50 -21.53 13.75
CA GLY A 114 -1.95 -21.11 15.09
C GLY A 114 -1.39 -21.93 16.26
N GLN A 115 -0.61 -22.97 16.02
CA GLN A 115 -0.04 -23.82 17.06
C GLN A 115 1.15 -23.17 17.77
N LEU A 116 2.01 -22.46 17.04
CA LEU A 116 3.20 -21.81 17.60
C LEU A 116 2.82 -20.54 18.36
N LYS A 117 3.28 -20.44 19.60
CA LYS A 117 3.13 -19.27 20.47
C LYS A 117 4.47 -18.56 20.61
N LEU A 118 4.46 -17.25 20.41
CA LEU A 118 5.62 -16.38 20.59
C LEU A 118 5.20 -15.16 21.41
N THR A 119 6.11 -14.64 22.22
CA THR A 119 5.97 -13.30 22.83
C THR A 119 6.68 -12.26 21.98
N GLY A 120 6.36 -10.99 22.16
CA GLY A 120 7.06 -9.90 21.47
C GLY A 120 8.57 -9.91 21.75
N ALA A 121 8.97 -10.22 22.98
CA ALA A 121 10.39 -10.31 23.37
C ALA A 121 11.12 -11.42 22.58
N VAL A 122 10.54 -12.64 22.54
CA VAL A 122 11.13 -13.77 21.78
C VAL A 122 11.16 -13.48 20.29
N LEU A 123 10.10 -12.86 19.77
CA LEU A 123 10.05 -12.46 18.37
C LEU A 123 11.14 -11.42 18.04
N GLY A 124 11.32 -10.42 18.89
CA GLY A 124 12.41 -9.45 18.77
C GLY A 124 13.78 -10.11 18.80
N ASP A 125 14.02 -11.06 19.71
CA ASP A 125 15.29 -11.78 19.80
C ASP A 125 15.56 -12.68 18.57
N ILE A 126 14.52 -13.23 17.95
CA ILE A 126 14.63 -13.92 16.65
C ILE A 126 15.12 -12.96 15.57
N TYR A 127 14.47 -11.79 15.42
CA TYR A 127 14.84 -10.81 14.40
C TYR A 127 16.19 -10.15 14.65
N LEU A 128 16.64 -10.07 15.91
CA LEU A 128 17.98 -9.61 16.29
C LEU A 128 19.05 -10.71 16.14
N GLY A 129 18.69 -11.93 15.78
CA GLY A 129 19.62 -13.05 15.61
C GLY A 129 20.17 -13.64 16.91
N LYS A 130 19.52 -13.38 18.06
CA LYS A 130 19.88 -13.98 19.34
C LYS A 130 19.29 -15.38 19.50
N VAL A 131 18.05 -15.58 19.04
CA VAL A 131 17.38 -16.88 18.95
C VAL A 131 17.46 -17.33 17.49
N THR A 132 18.22 -18.41 17.25
CA THR A 132 18.56 -18.85 15.87
C THR A 132 18.01 -20.22 15.49
N LYS A 133 17.39 -20.94 16.43
CA LYS A 133 16.83 -22.28 16.19
C LYS A 133 15.40 -22.35 16.70
N TRP A 134 14.56 -23.16 16.04
CA TRP A 134 13.17 -23.35 16.44
C TRP A 134 12.99 -24.06 17.77
N ASN A 135 13.92 -24.95 18.16
CA ASN A 135 13.91 -25.64 19.46
C ASN A 135 14.64 -24.88 20.57
N ASP A 136 14.93 -23.60 20.37
CA ASP A 136 15.54 -22.75 21.40
C ASP A 136 14.69 -22.78 22.69
N PRO A 137 15.34 -22.85 23.89
CA PRO A 137 14.63 -22.89 25.17
C PRO A 137 13.61 -21.76 25.36
N ALA A 138 13.89 -20.55 24.83
CA ALA A 138 12.97 -19.41 24.91
C ALA A 138 11.68 -19.65 24.11
N ILE A 139 11.75 -20.36 22.99
CA ILE A 139 10.56 -20.76 22.22
C ILE A 139 9.91 -21.99 22.86
N ALA A 140 10.68 -22.99 23.26
CA ALA A 140 10.18 -24.23 23.83
C ALA A 140 9.36 -23.99 25.11
N ALA A 141 9.81 -23.08 25.96
CA ALA A 141 9.11 -22.72 27.19
C ALA A 141 7.66 -22.18 26.96
N LEU A 142 7.43 -21.54 25.80
CA LEU A 142 6.10 -21.02 25.43
C LEU A 142 5.22 -22.07 24.75
N ASN A 143 5.80 -23.20 24.33
CA ASN A 143 5.18 -24.19 23.46
C ASN A 143 5.27 -25.61 24.05
N ALA A 144 4.94 -25.76 25.33
CA ALA A 144 4.93 -27.05 26.01
C ALA A 144 4.09 -28.10 25.24
N GLY A 145 4.66 -29.27 24.98
CA GLY A 145 4.00 -30.35 24.24
C GLY A 145 4.05 -30.21 22.72
N VAL A 146 4.66 -29.17 22.18
CA VAL A 146 4.89 -28.99 20.73
C VAL A 146 6.25 -29.52 20.37
N ALA A 147 6.33 -30.45 19.41
CA ALA A 147 7.60 -30.99 18.91
C ALA A 147 8.28 -29.96 18.00
N LEU A 148 9.13 -29.12 18.56
CA LEU A 148 9.90 -28.13 17.82
C LEU A 148 11.13 -28.78 17.17
N PRO A 149 11.38 -28.57 15.86
CA PRO A 149 12.52 -29.18 15.18
C PRO A 149 13.84 -28.50 15.57
N ASP A 150 14.92 -29.29 15.63
CA ASP A 150 16.28 -28.72 15.68
C ASP A 150 16.68 -28.21 14.28
N ALA A 151 16.11 -27.07 13.94
CA ALA A 151 16.34 -26.42 12.63
C ALA A 151 16.62 -24.93 12.82
N ALA A 152 17.47 -24.40 11.98
CA ALA A 152 17.80 -22.99 11.97
C ALA A 152 16.59 -22.14 11.56
N ILE A 153 16.46 -20.97 12.17
CA ILE A 153 15.49 -19.95 11.77
C ILE A 153 16.11 -19.10 10.67
N ALA A 154 15.47 -19.07 9.50
CA ALA A 154 15.78 -18.13 8.45
C ALA A 154 14.82 -16.94 8.54
N VAL A 155 15.32 -15.79 9.01
CA VAL A 155 14.53 -14.57 9.11
C VAL A 155 14.38 -13.94 7.74
N VAL A 156 13.13 -13.76 7.30
CA VAL A 156 12.78 -13.08 6.04
C VAL A 156 12.24 -11.69 6.35
N ARG A 157 12.88 -10.66 5.81
CA ARG A 157 12.51 -9.27 5.98
C ARG A 157 12.64 -8.49 4.68
N ARG A 158 12.01 -7.35 4.61
CA ARG A 158 12.14 -6.42 3.47
C ARG A 158 13.48 -5.69 3.53
N ALA A 159 14.07 -5.41 2.37
CA ALA A 159 15.29 -4.62 2.22
C ALA A 159 15.03 -3.20 1.71
N ASP A 160 13.78 -2.91 1.28
CA ASP A 160 13.34 -1.60 0.80
C ASP A 160 12.68 -0.77 1.92
N GLY A 161 12.29 0.47 1.60
CA GLY A 161 11.53 1.33 2.51
C GLY A 161 10.10 0.82 2.70
N SER A 162 9.94 -0.11 3.64
CA SER A 162 8.69 -0.80 3.93
C SER A 162 7.95 -0.17 5.11
N GLY A 163 6.72 0.26 4.88
CA GLY A 163 5.83 0.70 5.94
C GLY A 163 5.46 -0.43 6.91
N THR A 164 5.33 -1.67 6.41
CA THR A 164 5.11 -2.85 7.26
C THR A 164 6.27 -3.07 8.22
N THR A 165 7.53 -2.91 7.77
CA THR A 165 8.69 -2.97 8.67
C THR A 165 8.62 -1.86 9.72
N PHE A 166 8.28 -0.63 9.33
CA PHE A 166 8.13 0.48 10.26
C PHE A 166 7.08 0.21 11.36
N ILE A 167 5.95 -0.39 11.01
CA ILE A 167 4.89 -0.73 11.98
C ILE A 167 5.33 -1.87 12.92
N PHE A 168 6.14 -2.81 12.39
CA PHE A 168 6.60 -3.98 13.15
C PHE A 168 7.69 -3.64 14.17
N THR A 169 8.55 -2.65 13.90
CA THR A 169 9.67 -2.23 14.76
C THR A 169 9.32 -1.06 15.67
#